data_6640a149fb870a7339bccc6ceb6953c7
#
_entry.id   6640a149fb870a7339bccc6ceb6953c7
#
_cell.length_a   1.000
_cell.length_b   1.000
_cell.length_c   1.000
_cell.angle_alpha   90.00
_cell.angle_beta   90.00
_cell.angle_gamma   90.00
#
_symmetry.space_group_name_H-M   'P 1'
#
loop_
_entity.id
_entity.type
_entity.pdbx_description
1 polymer ?
#
loop_
_entity_poly.entity_id
_entity_poly.type
_entity_poly.pdbx_seq_one_letter_code
_entity_poly.pdbx_strand_id
1 'polypeptide(L)'
;MSLINKEISDFSAQAYQNGEFRTVTKQDVLGKWSLFFFYPADFTFVCPTELEDLQNKYAEFKAAGCEVYSVSTDTHFVHKAWHDHSERISKITYPMLADPTHALSRDFEVYIEENGLAERGSFIVNPEGKIVVYEVNAGNVGRN
;
A
#
# COMPACT_ATOMS: atom_id res chain seq x y z
N MET A 1 -15.90 14.82 1.92
CA MET A 1 -16.48 13.80 2.81
C MET A 1 -15.41 13.02 3.54
N SER A 2 -15.65 12.71 4.81
CA SER A 2 -14.71 11.89 5.57
C SER A 2 -14.78 10.42 5.15
N LEU A 3 -13.63 9.76 5.13
CA LEU A 3 -13.54 8.30 4.90
C LEU A 3 -13.61 7.52 6.21
N ILE A 4 -13.69 8.18 7.35
CA ILE A 4 -13.79 7.52 8.66
C ILE A 4 -15.05 6.66 8.71
N ASN A 5 -14.87 5.41 9.12
CA ASN A 5 -15.92 4.38 9.19
C ASN A 5 -16.41 3.87 7.83
N LYS A 6 -15.77 4.27 6.73
CA LYS A 6 -16.08 3.69 5.43
C LYS A 6 -15.57 2.26 5.40
N GLU A 7 -16.43 1.32 5.01
CA GLU A 7 -16.03 -0.06 4.80
C GLU A 7 -15.33 -0.17 3.44
N ILE A 8 -14.16 -0.82 3.41
CA ILE A 8 -13.47 -1.04 2.15
C ILE A 8 -14.26 -2.00 1.26
N SER A 9 -14.20 -1.79 -0.04
CA SER A 9 -14.89 -2.64 -1.01
C SER A 9 -14.18 -3.97 -1.18
N ASP A 10 -14.89 -4.96 -1.73
CA ASP A 10 -14.25 -6.22 -2.13
C ASP A 10 -13.19 -5.91 -3.17
N PHE A 11 -12.06 -6.58 -3.08
CA PHE A 11 -10.99 -6.43 -4.05
C PHE A 11 -10.20 -7.73 -4.18
N SER A 12 -9.49 -7.84 -5.30
CA SER A 12 -8.53 -8.92 -5.55
C SER A 12 -7.34 -8.28 -6.25
N ALA A 13 -6.20 -8.26 -5.59
CA ALA A 13 -4.99 -7.62 -6.11
C ALA A 13 -3.84 -8.61 -6.12
N GLN A 14 -3.03 -8.56 -7.18
CA GLN A 14 -1.78 -9.28 -7.21
C GLN A 14 -0.77 -8.58 -6.32
N ALA A 15 0.10 -9.34 -5.68
CA ALA A 15 1.12 -8.81 -4.78
C ALA A 15 2.44 -9.50 -5.01
N TYR A 16 3.53 -8.78 -4.72
CA TYR A 16 4.87 -9.35 -4.65
C TYR A 16 5.30 -9.35 -3.18
N GLN A 17 5.74 -10.50 -2.68
CA GLN A 17 6.24 -10.62 -1.31
C GLN A 17 7.25 -11.76 -1.22
N ASN A 18 8.44 -11.46 -0.70
CA ASN A 18 9.47 -12.45 -0.40
C ASN A 18 9.79 -13.39 -1.58
N GLY A 19 9.91 -12.83 -2.79
CA GLY A 19 10.26 -13.58 -3.98
C GLY A 19 9.10 -14.28 -4.68
N GLU A 20 7.89 -14.13 -4.18
CA GLU A 20 6.71 -14.80 -4.72
C GLU A 20 5.61 -13.83 -5.10
N PHE A 21 4.84 -14.18 -6.14
CA PHE A 21 3.59 -13.51 -6.45
C PHE A 21 2.45 -14.21 -5.72
N ARG A 22 1.51 -13.44 -5.21
CA ARG A 22 0.32 -13.98 -4.55
C ARG A 22 -0.86 -13.05 -4.78
N THR A 23 -2.07 -13.56 -4.55
CA THR A 23 -3.28 -12.75 -4.61
C THR A 23 -3.70 -12.38 -3.20
N VAL A 24 -4.01 -11.09 -2.99
CA VAL A 24 -4.54 -10.58 -1.72
C VAL A 24 -5.96 -10.09 -1.97
N THR A 25 -6.88 -10.49 -1.11
CA THR A 25 -8.29 -10.12 -1.22
C THR A 25 -8.76 -9.45 0.07
N LYS A 26 -9.97 -8.90 0.05
CA LYS A 26 -10.57 -8.32 1.25
C LYS A 26 -10.65 -9.35 2.39
N GLN A 27 -10.89 -10.62 2.07
CA GLN A 27 -10.95 -11.67 3.09
C GLN A 27 -9.63 -11.83 3.84
N ASP A 28 -8.50 -11.61 3.17
CA ASP A 28 -7.19 -11.66 3.81
C ASP A 28 -6.99 -10.50 4.79
N VAL A 29 -7.67 -9.38 4.55
CA VAL A 29 -7.56 -8.17 5.38
C VAL A 29 -8.46 -8.24 6.61
N LEU A 30 -9.63 -8.85 6.48
CA LEU A 30 -10.59 -8.93 7.60
C LEU A 30 -10.03 -9.78 8.74
N GLY A 31 -10.42 -9.44 9.97
CA GLY A 31 -10.02 -10.16 11.18
C GLY A 31 -8.71 -9.68 11.81
N LYS A 32 -8.04 -8.72 11.20
CA LYS A 32 -6.81 -8.13 11.73
C LYS A 32 -6.72 -6.67 11.33
N TRP A 33 -5.88 -5.92 12.01
CA TRP A 33 -5.59 -4.54 11.64
C TRP A 33 -4.71 -4.51 10.41
N SER A 34 -4.84 -3.48 9.58
CA SER A 34 -4.05 -3.32 8.35
C SER A 34 -3.70 -1.86 8.13
N LEU A 35 -2.48 -1.62 7.66
CA LEU A 35 -2.04 -0.32 7.17
C LEU A 35 -1.91 -0.41 5.65
N PHE A 36 -2.67 0.41 4.93
CA PHE A 36 -2.55 0.55 3.48
C PHE A 36 -1.76 1.82 3.20
N PHE A 37 -0.65 1.68 2.53
CA PHE A 37 0.33 2.74 2.31
C PHE A 37 0.45 2.98 0.81
N PHE A 38 -0.28 3.99 0.31
CA PHE A 38 -0.31 4.33 -1.11
C PHE A 38 0.83 5.27 -1.47
N TYR A 39 1.40 5.11 -2.66
CA TYR A 39 2.43 5.99 -3.20
C TYR A 39 2.27 6.05 -4.72
N PRO A 40 2.84 7.11 -5.37
CA PRO A 40 2.58 7.33 -6.80
C PRO A 40 3.10 6.24 -7.72
N ALA A 41 4.36 5.84 -7.61
CA ALA A 41 4.93 4.88 -8.55
C ALA A 41 6.26 4.30 -8.06
N ASP A 42 6.55 3.08 -8.53
CA ASP A 42 7.86 2.46 -8.37
C ASP A 42 8.93 3.26 -9.16
N PHE A 43 10.20 3.05 -8.81
CA PHE A 43 11.33 3.68 -9.50
C PHE A 43 11.33 5.21 -9.44
N THR A 44 10.89 5.78 -8.30
CA THR A 44 10.93 7.22 -8.04
C THR A 44 11.85 7.54 -6.86
N PHE A 45 12.11 8.86 -6.61
CA PHE A 45 13.12 9.26 -5.63
C PHE A 45 12.65 9.28 -4.18
N VAL A 46 11.43 9.72 -3.92
CA VAL A 46 10.94 9.87 -2.54
C VAL A 46 10.40 8.54 -1.99
N CYS A 47 9.74 7.76 -2.83
CA CYS A 47 9.08 6.53 -2.42
C CYS A 47 10.02 5.50 -1.77
N PRO A 48 11.26 5.26 -2.27
CA PRO A 48 12.13 4.25 -1.66
C PRO A 48 12.44 4.54 -0.19
N THR A 49 12.64 5.80 0.17
CA THR A 49 12.92 6.18 1.56
C THR A 49 11.74 5.90 2.46
N GLU A 50 10.53 6.30 2.03
CA GLU A 50 9.30 6.04 2.79
C GLU A 50 9.05 4.56 2.99
N LEU A 51 9.22 3.77 1.94
CA LEU A 51 8.97 2.33 1.98
C LEU A 51 9.99 1.60 2.83
N GLU A 52 11.25 2.02 2.80
CA GLU A 52 12.28 1.46 3.67
C GLU A 52 12.02 1.78 5.14
N ASP A 53 11.61 3.02 5.44
CA ASP A 53 11.25 3.40 6.80
C ASP A 53 10.10 2.56 7.33
N LEU A 54 9.13 2.28 6.48
CA LEU A 54 8.00 1.41 6.83
C LEU A 54 8.48 -0.01 7.14
N GLN A 55 9.42 -0.53 6.35
CA GLN A 55 10.01 -1.85 6.59
C GLN A 55 10.75 -1.90 7.91
N ASN A 56 11.45 -0.84 8.28
CA ASN A 56 12.17 -0.78 9.54
C ASN A 56 11.24 -0.89 10.75
N LYS A 57 9.95 -0.55 10.58
CA LYS A 57 8.93 -0.64 11.63
C LYS A 57 7.98 -1.82 11.45
N TYR A 58 8.19 -2.63 10.41
CA TYR A 58 7.27 -3.72 10.08
C TYR A 58 7.10 -4.72 11.23
N ALA A 59 8.21 -5.08 11.88
CA ALA A 59 8.15 -6.01 13.01
C ALA A 59 7.28 -5.47 14.15
N GLU A 60 7.32 -4.15 14.40
CA GLU A 60 6.50 -3.51 15.42
C GLU A 60 5.02 -3.57 15.05
N PHE A 61 4.68 -3.32 13.78
CA PHE A 61 3.31 -3.45 13.30
C PHE A 61 2.80 -4.87 13.44
N LYS A 62 3.60 -5.86 13.05
CA LYS A 62 3.21 -7.27 13.16
C LYS A 62 3.01 -7.67 14.61
N ALA A 63 3.88 -7.22 15.51
CA ALA A 63 3.75 -7.50 16.94
C ALA A 63 2.47 -6.90 17.51
N ALA A 64 1.99 -5.80 16.96
CA ALA A 64 0.75 -5.15 17.37
C ALA A 64 -0.49 -5.74 16.67
N GLY A 65 -0.31 -6.77 15.84
CA GLY A 65 -1.43 -7.40 15.12
C GLY A 65 -1.84 -6.66 13.87
N CYS A 66 -0.93 -5.86 13.28
CA CYS A 66 -1.21 -5.05 12.09
C CYS A 66 -0.37 -5.54 10.91
N GLU A 67 -1.04 -5.91 9.80
CA GLU A 67 -0.33 -6.19 8.55
C GLU A 67 -0.12 -4.89 7.79
N VAL A 68 0.92 -4.83 6.98
CA VAL A 68 1.27 -3.67 6.17
C VAL A 68 1.17 -4.03 4.70
N TYR A 69 0.53 -3.16 3.92
CA TYR A 69 0.43 -3.32 2.47
C TYR A 69 0.86 -2.00 1.81
N SER A 70 1.88 -2.04 0.96
CA SER A 70 2.16 -0.90 0.09
C SER A 70 1.34 -1.06 -1.18
N VAL A 71 0.90 0.05 -1.78
CA VAL A 71 0.04 0.02 -2.96
C VAL A 71 0.45 1.12 -3.93
N SER A 72 0.61 0.75 -5.19
CA SER A 72 0.73 1.71 -6.29
C SER A 72 0.02 1.18 -7.51
N THR A 73 -0.14 2.01 -8.54
CA THR A 73 -0.82 1.59 -9.79
C THR A 73 0.09 0.77 -10.70
N ASP A 74 1.33 0.49 -10.29
CA ASP A 74 2.25 -0.38 -11.01
C ASP A 74 1.76 -1.84 -10.96
N THR A 75 2.25 -2.66 -11.90
CA THR A 75 1.97 -4.10 -11.88
C THR A 75 2.85 -4.81 -10.87
N HIS A 76 2.47 -6.05 -10.52
CA HIS A 76 3.29 -6.87 -9.63
C HIS A 76 4.64 -7.24 -10.28
N PHE A 77 4.71 -7.24 -11.61
CA PHE A 77 5.98 -7.45 -12.32
C PHE A 77 6.93 -6.28 -12.09
N VAL A 78 6.41 -5.05 -12.08
CA VAL A 78 7.21 -3.86 -11.82
C VAL A 78 7.68 -3.85 -10.37
N HIS A 79 6.83 -4.24 -9.41
CA HIS A 79 7.22 -4.38 -8.01
C HIS A 79 8.39 -5.35 -7.85
N LYS A 80 8.32 -6.49 -8.53
CA LYS A 80 9.41 -7.47 -8.49
C LYS A 80 10.70 -6.89 -9.05
N ALA A 81 10.62 -6.21 -10.21
CA ALA A 81 11.80 -5.61 -10.83
C ALA A 81 12.43 -4.56 -9.92
N TRP A 82 11.61 -3.72 -9.29
CA TRP A 82 12.09 -2.71 -8.37
C TRP A 82 12.75 -3.32 -7.14
N HIS A 83 12.13 -4.36 -6.58
CA HIS A 83 12.68 -5.10 -5.45
C HIS A 83 14.03 -5.74 -5.80
N ASP A 84 14.16 -6.28 -7.00
CA ASP A 84 15.39 -6.95 -7.44
C ASP A 84 16.53 -5.96 -7.72
N HIS A 85 16.20 -4.73 -8.13
CA HIS A 85 17.20 -3.75 -8.58
C HIS A 85 17.50 -2.63 -7.58
N SER A 86 16.66 -2.39 -6.59
CA SER A 86 16.87 -1.33 -5.62
C SER A 86 17.42 -1.88 -4.31
N GLU A 87 18.55 -1.34 -3.85
CA GLU A 87 19.14 -1.75 -2.58
C GLU A 87 18.18 -1.50 -1.40
N ARG A 88 17.46 -0.36 -1.40
CA ARG A 88 16.50 -0.05 -0.34
C ARG A 88 15.28 -0.94 -0.40
N ILE A 89 14.70 -1.10 -1.59
CA ILE A 89 13.45 -1.85 -1.77
C ILE A 89 13.68 -3.36 -1.60
N SER A 90 14.87 -3.85 -1.88
CA SER A 90 15.20 -5.27 -1.69
C SER A 90 15.05 -5.74 -0.24
N LYS A 91 15.03 -4.80 0.71
CA LYS A 91 14.85 -5.11 2.13
C LYS A 91 13.40 -5.34 2.53
N ILE A 92 12.45 -4.98 1.67
CA ILE A 92 11.02 -5.02 1.99
C ILE A 92 10.54 -6.48 2.06
N THR A 93 9.86 -6.82 3.15
CA THR A 93 9.28 -8.14 3.38
C THR A 93 7.76 -8.12 3.50
N TYR A 94 7.13 -6.94 3.59
CA TYR A 94 5.67 -6.85 3.59
C TYR A 94 5.12 -6.99 2.16
N PRO A 95 3.82 -7.34 2.01
CA PRO A 95 3.23 -7.45 0.67
C PRO A 95 3.20 -6.12 -0.07
N MET A 96 3.63 -6.14 -1.32
CA MET A 96 3.59 -4.99 -2.22
C MET A 96 2.44 -5.21 -3.20
N LEU A 97 1.30 -4.55 -2.98
CA LEU A 97 0.11 -4.73 -3.80
C LEU A 97 0.20 -3.96 -5.11
N ALA A 98 -0.28 -4.59 -6.16
CA ALA A 98 -0.40 -3.98 -7.49
C ALA A 98 -1.84 -3.54 -7.71
N ASP A 99 -2.02 -2.30 -8.18
CA ASP A 99 -3.34 -1.72 -8.45
C ASP A 99 -3.44 -1.16 -9.88
N PRO A 100 -3.08 -1.96 -10.93
CA PRO A 100 -3.09 -1.44 -12.29
C PRO A 100 -4.50 -1.12 -12.82
N THR A 101 -5.53 -1.71 -12.23
CA THR A 101 -6.92 -1.38 -12.59
C THR A 101 -7.43 -0.15 -11.86
N HIS A 102 -6.67 0.38 -10.90
CA HIS A 102 -7.00 1.55 -10.08
C HIS A 102 -8.15 1.31 -9.10
N ALA A 103 -8.56 0.06 -8.89
CA ALA A 103 -9.70 -0.26 -8.04
C ALA A 103 -9.48 0.17 -6.59
N LEU A 104 -8.30 -0.16 -6.02
CA LEU A 104 -7.97 0.24 -4.65
C LEU A 104 -7.77 1.73 -4.53
N SER A 105 -7.05 2.34 -5.48
CA SER A 105 -6.81 3.79 -5.46
C SER A 105 -8.10 4.58 -5.51
N ARG A 106 -9.09 4.10 -6.27
CA ARG A 106 -10.41 4.74 -6.32
C ARG A 106 -11.23 4.49 -5.06
N ASP A 107 -11.20 3.27 -4.52
CA ASP A 107 -11.94 2.95 -3.31
C ASP A 107 -11.46 3.78 -2.12
N PHE A 108 -10.15 3.97 -2.00
CA PHE A 108 -9.56 4.79 -0.93
C PHE A 108 -9.48 6.28 -1.30
N GLU A 109 -10.00 6.67 -2.47
CA GLU A 109 -10.12 8.06 -2.93
C GLU A 109 -8.77 8.79 -3.04
N VAL A 110 -7.73 8.08 -3.45
CA VAL A 110 -6.40 8.66 -3.69
C VAL A 110 -5.99 8.63 -5.16
N TYR A 111 -6.90 8.24 -6.06
CA TYR A 111 -6.58 8.15 -7.48
C TYR A 111 -6.58 9.52 -8.15
N ILE A 112 -5.51 9.79 -8.93
CA ILE A 112 -5.36 11.04 -9.69
C ILE A 112 -5.66 10.74 -11.16
N GLU A 113 -6.83 11.16 -11.65
CA GLU A 113 -7.31 10.85 -13.01
C GLU A 113 -6.35 11.35 -14.08
N GLU A 114 -5.74 12.51 -13.88
CA GLU A 114 -4.92 13.17 -14.91
C GLU A 114 -3.65 12.38 -15.26
N ASN A 115 -3.11 11.60 -14.33
CA ASN A 115 -1.85 10.90 -14.59
C ASN A 115 -1.85 9.40 -14.25
N GLY A 116 -2.98 8.86 -13.78
CA GLY A 116 -3.09 7.44 -13.51
C GLY A 116 -2.32 6.96 -12.30
N LEU A 117 -1.96 7.84 -11.39
CA LEU A 117 -1.18 7.51 -10.21
C LEU A 117 -2.00 7.73 -8.92
N ALA A 118 -1.50 7.21 -7.81
CA ALA A 118 -2.10 7.43 -6.50
C ALA A 118 -1.40 8.58 -5.78
N GLU A 119 -2.13 9.29 -4.92
CA GLU A 119 -1.54 10.22 -3.98
C GLU A 119 -0.89 9.46 -2.83
N ARG A 120 -0.09 10.15 -2.01
CA ARG A 120 0.57 9.55 -0.85
C ARG A 120 -0.41 9.46 0.31
N GLY A 121 -1.14 8.36 0.36
CA GLY A 121 -2.15 8.12 1.38
C GLY A 121 -1.75 6.99 2.31
N SER A 122 -2.02 7.17 3.61
CA SER A 122 -1.82 6.15 4.63
C SER A 122 -3.14 5.93 5.35
N PHE A 123 -3.60 4.68 5.39
CA PHE A 123 -4.92 4.31 5.91
C PHE A 123 -4.79 3.16 6.89
N ILE A 124 -5.37 3.32 8.08
CA ILE A 124 -5.50 2.21 9.04
C ILE A 124 -6.91 1.66 8.93
N VAL A 125 -6.99 0.35 8.69
CA VAL A 125 -8.25 -0.39 8.53
C VAL A 125 -8.38 -1.35 9.70
N ASN A 126 -9.54 -1.33 10.38
CA ASN A 126 -9.76 -2.19 11.54
C ASN A 126 -10.15 -3.62 11.11
N PRO A 127 -10.25 -4.57 12.06
CA PRO A 127 -10.60 -5.97 11.71
C PRO A 127 -11.95 -6.15 11.03
N GLU A 128 -12.85 -5.19 11.14
CA GLU A 128 -14.15 -5.22 10.47
C GLU A 128 -14.08 -4.67 9.03
N GLY A 129 -12.92 -4.21 8.58
CA GLY A 129 -12.74 -3.67 7.24
C GLY A 129 -13.11 -2.20 7.11
N LYS A 130 -13.10 -1.44 8.21
CA LYS A 130 -13.45 -0.02 8.18
C LYS A 130 -12.21 0.85 8.38
N ILE A 131 -12.14 1.94 7.62
CA ILE A 131 -11.06 2.94 7.75
C ILE A 131 -11.29 3.72 9.05
N VAL A 132 -10.30 3.75 9.93
CA VAL A 132 -10.42 4.44 11.22
C VAL A 132 -9.47 5.61 11.37
N VAL A 133 -8.37 5.63 10.61
CA VAL A 133 -7.40 6.74 10.57
C VAL A 133 -6.91 6.87 9.15
N TYR A 134 -6.76 8.10 8.66
CA TYR A 134 -6.09 8.28 7.36
C TYR A 134 -5.43 9.66 7.26
N GLU A 135 -4.41 9.72 6.41
CA GLU A 135 -3.70 10.95 6.07
C GLU A 135 -3.35 10.87 4.58
N VAL A 136 -3.57 11.96 3.85
CA VAL A 136 -3.25 12.02 2.42
C VAL A 136 -2.42 13.27 2.14
N ASN A 137 -1.25 13.08 1.51
CA ASN A 137 -0.39 14.16 1.04
C ASN A 137 -0.38 14.17 -0.49
N ALA A 138 -0.15 15.34 -1.07
CA ALA A 138 0.04 15.44 -2.52
C ALA A 138 1.27 14.61 -2.94
N GLY A 139 1.28 14.14 -4.18
CA GLY A 139 2.31 13.23 -4.66
C GLY A 139 3.74 13.76 -4.57
N ASN A 140 3.92 15.08 -4.58
CA ASN A 140 5.23 15.72 -4.47
C ASN A 140 5.61 16.10 -3.04
N VAL A 141 4.78 15.76 -2.06
CA VAL A 141 5.03 16.04 -0.64
C VAL A 141 5.25 14.72 0.11
N GLY A 142 6.48 14.50 0.57
CA GLY A 142 6.79 13.31 1.36
C GLY A 142 6.07 13.34 2.71
N ARG A 143 5.79 12.16 3.24
CA ARG A 143 5.13 12.04 4.54
C ARG A 143 6.16 11.72 5.64
N ASN A 144 5.80 12.06 6.84
CA ASN A 144 6.65 11.84 8.01
C ASN A 144 6.47 10.46 8.62
#